data_2fe5ea1faba2b31d6bf1ae6e0ab63605
#
_entry.id   2fe5ea1faba2b31d6bf1ae6e0ab63605
#
_cell.length_a   1.000
_cell.length_b   1.000
_cell.length_c   1.000
_cell.angle_alpha   90.00
_cell.angle_beta   90.00
_cell.angle_gamma   90.00
#
_symmetry.space_group_name_H-M   'P 1'
#
loop_
_entity.id
_entity.type
_entity.pdbx_description
1 polymer ?
#
loop_
_entity_poly.entity_id
_entity_poly.type
_entity_poly.pdbx_seq_one_letter_code
_entity_poly.pdbx_strand_id
1 'polypeptide(L)'
;MNREQLDSEPARSGEQVAAKVSQDANAEGSWILGNVLEFDPNQGVYEVQDEDDVNRIVHLPIGSVKRLEDTSSHLRRGDRVLAVFPETTSFYPAIVAKNPKPPVSGPQWDVVVRFEGDEDDSGKAPPRKVPGRFVLKREYVDDDSSDDE
;
A
#
# COMPACT_ATOMS: atom_id res chain seq x y z
N MET A 1 -13.13 8.87 7.14
CA MET A 1 -12.70 9.51 5.88
C MET A 1 -12.64 8.45 4.80
N ASN A 2 -13.24 8.68 3.65
CA ASN A 2 -13.14 7.70 2.57
C ASN A 2 -11.87 7.97 1.76
N ARG A 3 -11.57 7.08 0.82
CA ARG A 3 -10.33 7.17 0.05
C ARG A 3 -10.25 8.49 -0.74
N GLU A 4 -11.36 8.90 -1.30
CA GLU A 4 -11.39 10.13 -2.10
C GLU A 4 -11.05 11.35 -1.24
N GLN A 5 -11.61 11.42 -0.04
CA GLN A 5 -11.29 12.52 0.87
C GLN A 5 -9.83 12.48 1.31
N LEU A 6 -9.34 11.28 1.57
CA LEU A 6 -7.95 11.11 1.98
C LEU A 6 -7.00 11.58 0.89
N ASP A 7 -7.28 11.22 -0.37
CA ASP A 7 -6.40 11.57 -1.48
C ASP A 7 -6.51 13.03 -1.88
N SER A 8 -7.58 13.73 -1.47
CA SER A 8 -7.75 15.14 -1.83
C SER A 8 -6.88 16.07 -1.01
N GLU A 9 -6.31 15.60 0.09
CA GLU A 9 -5.44 16.41 0.93
C GLU A 9 -4.03 15.83 0.88
N PRO A 10 -3.02 16.70 0.79
CA PRO A 10 -1.66 16.18 0.75
C PRO A 10 -1.24 15.57 2.08
N ALA A 11 -0.40 14.56 1.99
CA ALA A 11 0.19 13.97 3.19
C ALA A 11 1.11 15.00 3.85
N ARG A 12 1.22 14.89 5.15
CA ARG A 12 1.99 15.85 5.94
C ARG A 12 3.42 15.39 6.13
N SER A 13 4.30 16.35 6.40
CA SER A 13 5.70 16.01 6.72
C SER A 13 5.71 15.06 7.90
N GLY A 14 6.51 13.99 7.75
CA GLY A 14 6.60 12.94 8.77
C GLY A 14 5.57 11.85 8.63
N GLU A 15 4.60 12.01 7.73
CA GLU A 15 3.57 10.99 7.56
C GLU A 15 4.11 9.80 6.77
N GLN A 16 3.78 8.58 7.23
CA GLN A 16 4.13 7.36 6.51
C GLN A 16 3.14 7.14 5.38
N VAL A 17 3.65 6.83 4.20
CA VAL A 17 2.83 6.68 2.99
C VAL A 17 3.28 5.47 2.20
N ALA A 18 2.46 5.08 1.22
CA ALA A 18 2.87 4.15 0.17
C ALA A 18 3.38 4.98 -1.00
N ALA A 19 4.58 4.66 -1.48
CA ALA A 19 5.24 5.43 -2.51
C ALA A 19 5.59 4.53 -3.68
N LYS A 20 5.19 4.95 -4.89
CA LYS A 20 5.48 4.19 -6.11
C LYS A 20 6.83 4.65 -6.63
N VAL A 21 7.84 3.82 -6.45
CA VAL A 21 9.22 4.19 -6.77
C VAL A 21 9.71 3.62 -8.09
N SER A 22 8.93 2.75 -8.72
CA SER A 22 9.27 2.20 -10.03
C SER A 22 8.09 2.43 -10.97
N GLN A 23 8.38 2.88 -12.19
CA GLN A 23 7.35 3.04 -13.21
C GLN A 23 7.10 1.76 -13.99
N ASP A 24 7.91 0.74 -13.74
CA ASP A 24 7.71 -0.56 -14.37
C ASP A 24 6.61 -1.29 -13.62
N ALA A 25 5.45 -1.43 -14.26
CA ALA A 25 4.29 -2.05 -13.62
C ALA A 25 4.53 -3.51 -13.26
N ASN A 26 5.53 -4.14 -13.89
CA ASN A 26 5.83 -5.55 -13.61
C ASN A 26 6.95 -5.72 -12.58
N ALA A 27 7.54 -4.65 -12.11
CA ALA A 27 8.63 -4.75 -11.14
C ALA A 27 8.08 -5.00 -9.76
N GLU A 28 8.61 -6.00 -9.08
CA GLU A 28 8.30 -6.22 -7.68
C GLU A 28 8.88 -5.08 -6.87
N GLY A 29 8.19 -4.73 -5.80
CA GLY A 29 8.66 -3.67 -4.94
C GLY A 29 8.49 -2.29 -5.53
N SER A 30 7.62 -2.15 -6.54
CA SER A 30 7.38 -0.84 -7.12
C SER A 30 6.66 0.10 -6.15
N TRP A 31 5.96 -0.42 -5.16
CA TRP A 31 5.37 0.36 -4.07
C TRP A 31 6.08 0.00 -2.78
N ILE A 32 6.51 1.01 -2.03
CA ILE A 32 7.22 0.80 -0.76
C ILE A 32 6.64 1.73 0.30
N LEU A 33 6.96 1.43 1.55
CA LEU A 33 6.69 2.37 2.64
C LEU A 33 7.74 3.46 2.62
N GLY A 34 7.30 4.69 2.78
CA GLY A 34 8.19 5.84 2.88
C GLY A 34 7.62 6.86 3.82
N ASN A 35 8.42 7.87 4.12
CA ASN A 35 8.00 8.95 5.01
C ASN A 35 8.13 10.27 4.28
N VAL A 36 7.06 11.06 4.32
CA VAL A 36 7.05 12.34 3.62
C VAL A 36 7.99 13.30 4.33
N LEU A 37 8.91 13.90 3.57
CA LEU A 37 9.75 14.96 4.08
C LEU A 37 9.12 16.31 3.79
N GLU A 38 8.64 16.49 2.56
CA GLU A 38 8.08 17.76 2.15
C GLU A 38 7.17 17.57 0.95
N PHE A 39 6.18 18.44 0.81
CA PHE A 39 5.32 18.48 -0.37
C PHE A 39 5.37 19.87 -0.97
N ASP A 40 5.63 19.96 -2.28
CA ASP A 40 5.63 21.22 -3.00
C ASP A 40 4.30 21.36 -3.74
N PRO A 41 3.39 22.21 -3.23
CA PRO A 41 2.08 22.34 -3.88
C PRO A 41 2.14 23.03 -5.23
N ASN A 42 3.19 23.80 -5.49
CA ASN A 42 3.32 24.48 -6.78
C ASN A 42 3.67 23.52 -7.90
N GLN A 43 4.44 22.48 -7.59
CA GLN A 43 4.85 21.51 -8.60
C GLN A 43 4.10 20.20 -8.47
N GLY A 44 3.39 20.00 -7.37
CA GLY A 44 2.69 18.74 -7.15
C GLY A 44 3.65 17.58 -6.92
N VAL A 45 4.74 17.82 -6.22
CA VAL A 45 5.81 16.85 -6.04
C VAL A 45 6.08 16.64 -4.56
N TYR A 46 6.17 15.36 -4.17
CA TYR A 46 6.55 14.96 -2.82
C TYR A 46 8.02 14.62 -2.78
N GLU A 47 8.66 14.97 -1.67
CA GLU A 47 9.98 14.45 -1.32
C GLU A 47 9.75 13.37 -0.27
N VAL A 48 10.12 12.13 -0.58
CA VAL A 48 9.82 10.98 0.27
C VAL A 48 11.12 10.25 0.58
N GLN A 49 11.29 9.92 1.87
CA GLN A 49 12.43 9.15 2.32
C GLN A 49 12.02 7.69 2.42
N ASP A 50 12.84 6.81 1.84
CA ASP A 50 12.63 5.36 1.89
C ASP A 50 12.70 4.92 3.35
N GLU A 51 11.71 4.18 3.82
CA GLU A 51 11.68 3.76 5.22
C GLU A 51 12.81 2.76 5.53
N ASP A 52 13.21 1.98 4.54
CA ASP A 52 14.24 0.96 4.71
C ASP A 52 15.66 1.51 4.51
N ASP A 53 15.78 2.71 3.94
CA ASP A 53 17.09 3.31 3.63
C ASP A 53 16.98 4.81 3.77
N VAL A 54 17.37 5.34 4.92
CA VAL A 54 17.20 6.75 5.21
C VAL A 54 18.03 7.64 4.30
N ASN A 55 19.02 7.08 3.60
CA ASN A 55 19.82 7.84 2.65
C ASN A 55 19.18 7.93 1.27
N ARG A 56 18.10 7.17 1.04
CA ARG A 56 17.42 7.20 -0.24
C ARG A 56 16.22 8.13 -0.15
N ILE A 57 16.29 9.23 -0.90
CA ILE A 57 15.23 10.21 -0.97
C ILE A 57 14.80 10.30 -2.43
N VAL A 58 13.48 10.20 -2.65
CA VAL A 58 12.95 10.23 -4.01
C VAL A 58 11.94 11.38 -4.12
N HIS A 59 11.83 11.90 -5.33
CA HIS A 59 10.86 12.96 -5.64
C HIS A 59 9.78 12.35 -6.53
N LEU A 60 8.54 12.42 -6.08
CA LEU A 60 7.44 11.71 -6.72
C LEU A 60 6.25 12.63 -6.96
N PRO A 61 5.57 12.46 -8.10
CA PRO A 61 4.35 13.23 -8.33
C PRO A 61 3.23 12.74 -7.41
N ILE A 62 2.21 13.58 -7.27
CA ILE A 62 1.09 13.31 -6.37
C ILE A 62 0.52 11.90 -6.58
N GLY A 63 0.31 11.49 -7.84
CA GLY A 63 -0.31 10.19 -8.12
C GLY A 63 0.52 8.99 -7.71
N SER A 64 1.80 9.19 -7.38
CA SER A 64 2.69 8.10 -6.97
C SER A 64 2.80 7.99 -5.45
N VAL A 65 2.01 8.74 -4.71
CA VAL A 65 2.01 8.69 -3.25
C VAL A 65 0.59 8.49 -2.78
N LYS A 66 0.38 7.44 -1.98
CA LYS A 66 -0.94 7.15 -1.41
C LYS A 66 -0.85 7.22 0.11
N ARG A 67 -1.73 7.98 0.71
CA ARG A 67 -1.81 8.05 2.16
C ARG A 67 -2.36 6.73 2.69
N LEU A 68 -1.88 6.32 3.83
CA LEU A 68 -2.28 5.05 4.43
C LEU A 68 -3.48 5.24 5.33
N GLU A 69 -4.38 4.27 5.29
CA GLU A 69 -5.59 4.27 6.10
C GLU A 69 -6.02 2.83 6.28
N ASP A 70 -6.56 2.52 7.45
CA ASP A 70 -7.06 1.18 7.71
C ASP A 70 -8.46 1.05 7.11
N THR A 71 -8.55 0.35 5.98
CA THR A 71 -9.84 0.13 5.30
C THR A 71 -10.32 -1.31 5.47
N SER A 72 -9.85 -1.99 6.51
CA SER A 72 -10.15 -3.41 6.70
C SER A 72 -11.64 -3.72 6.70
N SER A 73 -12.47 -2.82 7.25
CA SER A 73 -13.90 -3.05 7.31
C SER A 73 -14.57 -3.09 5.93
N HIS A 74 -13.88 -2.59 4.90
CA HIS A 74 -14.41 -2.58 3.54
C HIS A 74 -13.81 -3.67 2.66
N LEU A 75 -12.93 -4.50 3.23
CA LEU A 75 -12.32 -5.58 2.48
C LEU A 75 -13.14 -6.85 2.62
N ARG A 76 -13.09 -7.68 1.59
CA ARG A 76 -13.79 -8.95 1.56
C ARG A 76 -12.87 -10.03 1.03
N ARG A 77 -13.13 -11.25 1.44
CA ARG A 77 -12.42 -12.41 0.91
C ARG A 77 -12.43 -12.36 -0.62
N GLY A 78 -11.28 -12.56 -1.22
CA GLY A 78 -11.13 -12.53 -2.67
C GLY A 78 -10.72 -11.20 -3.25
N ASP A 79 -10.75 -10.13 -2.45
CA ASP A 79 -10.33 -8.81 -2.94
C ASP A 79 -8.85 -8.83 -3.28
N ARG A 80 -8.50 -8.21 -4.41
CA ARG A 80 -7.13 -8.05 -4.83
C ARG A 80 -6.54 -6.82 -4.17
N VAL A 81 -5.38 -6.99 -3.55
CA VAL A 81 -4.75 -5.92 -2.77
C VAL A 81 -3.26 -5.89 -3.04
N LEU A 82 -2.64 -4.78 -2.63
CA LEU A 82 -1.21 -4.70 -2.40
C LEU A 82 -1.04 -4.64 -0.89
N ALA A 83 -0.18 -5.47 -0.36
CA ALA A 83 0.03 -5.53 1.08
C ALA A 83 1.52 -5.61 1.38
N VAL A 84 1.92 -5.02 2.51
CA VAL A 84 3.31 -5.08 2.93
C VAL A 84 3.62 -6.52 3.36
N PHE A 85 4.62 -7.13 2.72
CA PHE A 85 5.03 -8.47 3.10
C PHE A 85 5.64 -8.41 4.51
N PRO A 86 5.29 -9.34 5.41
CA PRO A 86 5.76 -9.26 6.78
C PRO A 86 7.28 -9.14 6.88
N GLU A 87 7.71 -8.25 7.77
CA GLU A 87 9.13 -7.97 8.05
C GLU A 87 9.86 -7.27 6.91
N THR A 88 9.12 -6.72 5.94
CA THR A 88 9.70 -5.89 4.89
C THR A 88 9.01 -4.54 4.87
N THR A 89 9.47 -3.66 4.00
CA THR A 89 8.86 -2.36 3.78
C THR A 89 8.29 -2.24 2.36
N SER A 90 8.12 -3.37 1.68
CA SER A 90 7.64 -3.37 0.30
C SER A 90 6.26 -3.98 0.20
N PHE A 91 5.44 -3.43 -0.71
CA PHE A 91 4.11 -3.94 -1.00
C PHE A 91 4.19 -4.98 -2.12
N TYR A 92 3.42 -6.05 -1.98
CA TYR A 92 3.37 -7.11 -2.98
C TYR A 92 1.92 -7.46 -3.28
N PRO A 93 1.63 -7.94 -4.50
CA PRO A 93 0.27 -8.36 -4.83
C PRO A 93 -0.18 -9.52 -3.95
N ALA A 94 -1.43 -9.44 -3.51
CA ALA A 94 -2.00 -10.47 -2.65
C ALA A 94 -3.51 -10.50 -2.82
N ILE A 95 -4.12 -11.53 -2.24
CA ILE A 95 -5.58 -11.69 -2.24
C ILE A 95 -6.02 -11.87 -0.80
N VAL A 96 -7.08 -11.19 -0.41
CA VAL A 96 -7.64 -11.30 0.93
C VAL A 96 -8.16 -12.72 1.11
N ALA A 97 -7.66 -13.41 2.14
CA ALA A 97 -7.95 -14.83 2.34
C ALA A 97 -9.26 -15.09 3.07
N LYS A 98 -9.71 -14.13 3.87
CA LYS A 98 -10.99 -14.24 4.55
C LYS A 98 -11.47 -12.84 4.91
N ASN A 99 -12.78 -12.72 5.13
CA ASN A 99 -13.35 -11.43 5.52
C ASN A 99 -12.72 -10.96 6.82
N PRO A 100 -12.19 -9.72 6.86
CA PRO A 100 -11.62 -9.21 8.10
C PRO A 100 -12.68 -9.08 9.18
N LYS A 101 -12.25 -9.24 10.42
CA LYS A 101 -13.15 -9.10 11.58
C LYS A 101 -12.62 -7.97 12.46
N PRO A 102 -13.52 -7.27 13.17
CA PRO A 102 -13.09 -6.25 14.10
C PRO A 102 -12.11 -6.81 15.12
N PRO A 103 -11.13 -6.02 15.56
CA PRO A 103 -10.17 -6.50 16.55
C PRO A 103 -10.85 -6.78 17.88
N VAL A 104 -10.33 -7.78 18.58
CA VAL A 104 -10.85 -8.14 19.90
C VAL A 104 -10.52 -7.05 20.91
N SER A 105 -9.34 -6.44 20.78
CA SER A 105 -8.96 -5.33 21.64
C SER A 105 -8.09 -4.37 20.83
N GLY A 106 -8.20 -3.10 21.18
CA GLY A 106 -7.44 -2.06 20.49
C GLY A 106 -8.04 -1.70 19.15
N PRO A 107 -7.50 -0.67 18.51
CA PRO A 107 -8.07 -0.17 17.25
C PRO A 107 -7.51 -0.84 16.00
N GLN A 108 -6.44 -1.59 16.12
CA GLN A 108 -5.75 -2.09 14.94
C GLN A 108 -6.36 -3.37 14.42
N TRP A 109 -6.72 -3.36 13.13
CA TRP A 109 -7.20 -4.54 12.43
C TRP A 109 -6.03 -5.28 11.83
N ASP A 110 -6.18 -6.60 11.71
CA ASP A 110 -5.27 -7.44 10.93
C ASP A 110 -6.05 -8.02 9.77
N VAL A 111 -5.42 -8.06 8.60
CA VAL A 111 -5.99 -8.66 7.41
C VAL A 111 -5.20 -9.90 7.06
N VAL A 112 -5.89 -11.01 6.84
CA VAL A 112 -5.22 -12.25 6.42
C VAL A 112 -5.22 -12.29 4.91
N VAL A 113 -4.04 -12.38 4.32
CA VAL A 113 -3.88 -12.38 2.86
C VAL A 113 -3.00 -13.54 2.43
N ARG A 114 -3.10 -13.87 1.14
CA ARG A 114 -2.18 -14.82 0.51
C ARG A 114 -1.46 -14.08 -0.59
N PHE A 115 -0.14 -14.06 -0.53
CA PHE A 115 0.68 -13.30 -1.49
C PHE A 115 0.91 -14.13 -2.74
N GLU A 116 0.83 -13.46 -3.90
CA GLU A 116 1.21 -14.08 -5.17
C GLU A 116 2.71 -14.30 -5.14
N GLY A 117 3.13 -15.47 -5.62
CA GLY A 117 4.54 -15.80 -5.61
C GLY A 117 5.03 -16.43 -4.32
N ASP A 118 4.15 -16.58 -3.33
CA ASP A 118 4.50 -17.15 -2.03
C ASP A 118 4.11 -18.63 -1.94
N GLU A 119 3.80 -19.23 -3.09
CA GLU A 119 3.33 -20.60 -3.14
C GLU A 119 4.42 -21.60 -2.74
N ASP A 120 4.00 -22.64 -2.00
CA ASP A 120 4.88 -23.73 -1.63
C ASP A 120 4.91 -24.76 -2.75
N ASP A 121 5.56 -25.90 -2.48
CA ASP A 121 5.70 -26.97 -3.47
C ASP A 121 4.36 -27.54 -3.91
N SER A 122 3.32 -27.37 -3.10
CA SER A 122 1.98 -27.85 -3.46
C SER A 122 1.18 -26.83 -4.25
N GLY A 123 1.76 -25.64 -4.50
CA GLY A 123 1.08 -24.58 -5.22
C GLY A 123 0.20 -23.71 -4.36
N LYS A 124 0.34 -23.79 -3.04
CA LYS A 124 -0.49 -23.01 -2.12
C LYS A 124 0.34 -21.98 -1.37
N ALA A 125 -0.15 -20.75 -1.34
CA ALA A 125 0.46 -19.70 -0.55
C ALA A 125 -0.08 -19.75 0.87
N PRO A 126 0.79 -19.65 1.89
CA PRO A 126 0.30 -19.65 3.27
C PRO A 126 -0.41 -18.35 3.59
N PRO A 127 -1.42 -18.38 4.46
CA PRO A 127 -2.06 -17.15 4.91
C PRO A 127 -1.11 -16.36 5.81
N ARG A 128 -1.09 -15.04 5.62
CA ARG A 128 -0.24 -14.17 6.44
C ARG A 128 -1.06 -13.01 6.95
N LYS A 129 -0.76 -12.56 8.17
CA LYS A 129 -1.42 -11.41 8.76
C LYS A 129 -0.65 -10.15 8.41
N VAL A 130 -1.39 -9.11 8.02
CA VAL A 130 -0.81 -7.80 7.70
C VAL A 130 -1.66 -6.76 8.41
N PRO A 131 -1.05 -5.78 9.10
CA PRO A 131 -1.82 -4.69 9.68
C PRO A 131 -2.68 -4.01 8.62
N GLY A 132 -3.92 -3.68 8.98
CA GLY A 132 -4.87 -3.18 8.00
C GLY A 132 -4.44 -1.93 7.27
N ARG A 133 -3.70 -1.04 7.95
CA ARG A 133 -3.25 0.19 7.29
C ARG A 133 -2.18 -0.06 6.23
N PHE A 134 -1.63 -1.25 6.16
CA PHE A 134 -0.62 -1.63 5.16
C PHE A 134 -1.22 -2.46 4.03
N VAL A 135 -2.54 -2.37 3.84
CA VAL A 135 -3.24 -3.09 2.78
C VAL A 135 -4.00 -2.08 1.93
N LEU A 136 -3.71 -2.06 0.64
CA LEU A 136 -4.35 -1.14 -0.31
C LEU A 136 -5.09 -1.97 -1.36
N LYS A 137 -6.34 -1.62 -1.65
CA LYS A 137 -7.05 -2.27 -2.74
C LYS A 137 -6.35 -1.95 -4.06
N ARG A 138 -6.23 -2.97 -4.90
CA ARG A 138 -5.57 -2.79 -6.20
C ARG A 138 -6.23 -1.71 -7.03
N GLU A 139 -7.54 -1.54 -6.91
CA GLU A 139 -8.24 -0.52 -7.68
C GLU A 139 -7.76 0.90 -7.37
N TYR A 140 -7.18 1.11 -6.20
CA TYR A 140 -6.68 2.44 -5.84
C TYR A 140 -5.30 2.72 -6.41
N VAL A 141 -4.55 1.69 -6.78
CA VAL A 141 -3.18 1.86 -7.23
C VAL A 141 -3.02 1.52 -8.70
N ASP A 142 -4.03 0.90 -9.30
CA ASP A 142 -4.03 0.54 -10.72
C ASP A 142 -4.93 1.47 -11.55
N ASP A 143 -5.36 2.58 -10.97
CA ASP A 143 -6.35 3.45 -11.61
C ASP A 143 -5.87 4.06 -12.92
N ASP A 144 -4.59 4.23 -13.08
CA ASP A 144 -4.04 4.80 -14.30
C ASP A 144 -4.00 3.82 -15.45
N SER A 145 -4.25 2.57 -15.21
CA SER A 145 -4.19 1.55 -16.24
C SER A 145 -5.39 1.64 -17.18
N SER A 146 -6.31 2.42 -16.90
CA SER A 146 -7.47 2.53 -17.73
C SER A 146 -7.12 3.10 -19.08
N ASP A 147 -6.91 3.03 -19.34
CA ASP A 147 -7.02 3.43 -20.31
C ASP A 147 -7.21 3.07 -21.26
N ASP A 148 -7.29 2.91 -21.19
CA ASP A 148 -7.35 2.61 -21.90
C ASP A 148 -7.92 2.34 -22.56
N GLU A 149 -8.14 2.34 -22.71
CA GLU A 149 -8.55 2.12 -23.37
C GLU A 149 -8.89 2.02 -23.81
#